data_38724faaeca42425c225d114cc5ba72c
#
_entry.id   38724faaeca42425c225d114cc5ba72c
#
_cell.length_a   1.000
_cell.length_b   1.000
_cell.length_c   1.000
_cell.angle_alpha   90.00
_cell.angle_beta   90.00
_cell.angle_gamma   90.00
#
_symmetry.space_group_name_H-M   'P 1'
#
loop_
_entity.id
_entity.type
_entity.pdbx_description
1 polymer ?
#
loop_
_entity_poly.entity_id
_entity_poly.type
_entity_poly.pdbx_seq_one_letter_code
_entity_poly.pdbx_strand_id
1 'polypeptide(L)'
;MLPEEKARVKIDKQLIDAGWDIVSRDEYVHKSASAVKEALMQGNTESDYLLFVDDKAIAVVEAKREENPLGDEVEKQAEYAVNPQNWYGLWFQNLIPLVYLANGKKIYFKNMLQPDSDYVELSEMHSPKKMLQIIGKTSEFGALPRLDPRGLRDCQYRAEIEFEKSLKQGTKKSLAVLATGSGKTYLACLASYRLLNYTPAQKILFLVDRNNLAHQTESEFSTFDRTEGQQEMSSLYEIKRLKKEPQKKSAKRIKSALGDPPGRQLQRLFRHDQL
;
A
#
# COMPACT_ATOMS: atom_id res chain seq x y z
N MET A 1 -27.26 18.04 -3.51
CA MET A 1 -26.09 17.32 -3.99
C MET A 1 -26.32 16.99 -5.46
N LEU A 2 -25.51 17.53 -6.33
CA LEU A 2 -25.61 17.31 -7.77
C LEU A 2 -25.32 15.83 -8.11
N PRO A 3 -25.87 15.27 -9.21
CA PRO A 3 -25.65 13.87 -9.58
C PRO A 3 -24.17 13.49 -9.67
N GLU A 4 -23.33 14.40 -10.13
CA GLU A 4 -21.88 14.22 -10.24
C GLU A 4 -21.16 14.15 -8.88
N GLU A 5 -21.58 14.99 -7.92
CA GLU A 5 -21.07 14.93 -6.55
C GLU A 5 -21.38 13.60 -5.87
N LYS A 6 -22.57 13.02 -6.15
CA LYS A 6 -22.92 11.69 -5.63
C LYS A 6 -22.04 10.59 -6.19
N ALA A 7 -21.69 10.66 -7.46
CA ALA A 7 -20.78 9.71 -8.07
C ALA A 7 -19.38 9.84 -7.46
N ARG A 8 -18.87 11.08 -7.29
CA ARG A 8 -17.55 11.33 -6.67
C ARG A 8 -17.46 10.79 -5.24
N VAL A 9 -18.50 10.94 -4.41
CA VAL A 9 -18.52 10.37 -3.04
C VAL A 9 -18.35 8.84 -3.06
N LYS A 10 -18.98 8.15 -4.02
CA LYS A 10 -18.84 6.70 -4.16
C LYS A 10 -17.45 6.31 -4.68
N ILE A 11 -16.91 7.07 -5.62
CA ILE A 11 -15.56 6.87 -6.15
C ILE A 11 -14.52 7.11 -5.05
N ASP A 12 -14.70 8.16 -4.24
CA ASP A 12 -13.86 8.41 -3.07
C ASP A 12 -13.80 7.17 -2.16
N LYS A 13 -14.97 6.61 -1.86
CA LYS A 13 -15.06 5.40 -1.04
C LYS A 13 -14.34 4.21 -1.69
N GLN A 14 -14.55 3.98 -3.00
CA GLN A 14 -13.89 2.90 -3.73
C GLN A 14 -12.34 3.05 -3.72
N LEU A 15 -11.84 4.27 -3.84
CA LEU A 15 -10.41 4.56 -3.75
C LEU A 15 -9.87 4.33 -2.34
N ILE A 16 -10.58 4.79 -1.30
CA ILE A 16 -10.19 4.59 0.11
C ILE A 16 -10.18 3.10 0.44
N ASP A 17 -11.21 2.36 0.07
CA ASP A 17 -11.33 0.91 0.29
C ASP A 17 -10.18 0.14 -0.41
N ALA A 18 -9.71 0.64 -1.57
CA ALA A 18 -8.56 0.10 -2.28
C ALA A 18 -7.20 0.52 -1.68
N GLY A 19 -7.17 1.35 -0.65
CA GLY A 19 -5.96 1.77 0.06
C GLY A 19 -5.32 3.07 -0.44
N TRP A 20 -6.07 3.91 -1.15
CA TRP A 20 -5.62 5.24 -1.58
C TRP A 20 -5.93 6.30 -0.53
N ASP A 21 -4.98 7.23 -0.31
CA ASP A 21 -5.19 8.43 0.49
C ASP A 21 -5.67 9.57 -0.41
N ILE A 22 -6.92 9.99 -0.22
CA ILE A 22 -7.49 11.08 -1.02
C ILE A 22 -7.05 12.42 -0.45
N VAL A 23 -6.50 13.24 -1.30
CA VAL A 23 -6.01 14.57 -0.94
C VAL A 23 -6.45 15.60 -1.97
N SER A 24 -6.64 16.85 -1.54
CA SER A 24 -6.82 17.96 -2.45
C SER A 24 -5.48 18.34 -3.11
N ARG A 25 -5.54 18.99 -4.25
CA ARG A 25 -4.36 19.49 -4.94
C ARG A 25 -3.48 20.37 -4.06
N ASP A 26 -4.10 21.24 -3.27
CA ASP A 26 -3.37 22.18 -2.41
C ASP A 26 -2.76 21.54 -1.16
N GLU A 27 -3.26 20.35 -0.79
CA GLU A 27 -2.78 19.57 0.35
C GLU A 27 -1.83 18.45 -0.07
N TYR A 28 -1.53 18.32 -1.36
CA TYR A 28 -0.63 17.30 -1.85
C TYR A 28 0.77 17.52 -1.32
N VAL A 29 1.15 16.63 -0.45
CA VAL A 29 2.53 16.47 0.03
C VAL A 29 2.99 15.10 -0.45
N HIS A 30 4.22 14.98 -0.90
CA HIS A 30 4.80 13.72 -1.35
C HIS A 30 4.45 12.57 -0.40
N LYS A 31 3.55 11.69 -0.85
CA LYS A 31 3.04 10.55 -0.09
C LYS A 31 3.15 9.28 -0.91
N SER A 32 3.14 8.16 -0.20
CA SER A 32 3.39 6.84 -0.77
C SER A 32 2.32 6.37 -1.74
N ALA A 33 1.06 6.68 -1.46
CA ALA A 33 -0.07 6.27 -2.29
C ALA A 33 -1.18 7.31 -2.15
N SER A 34 -1.25 8.25 -3.08
CA SER A 34 -2.18 9.38 -3.02
C SER A 34 -3.06 9.43 -4.26
N ALA A 35 -4.35 9.73 -4.06
CA ALA A 35 -5.31 10.11 -5.07
C ALA A 35 -5.55 11.63 -4.97
N VAL A 36 -4.92 12.39 -5.84
CA VAL A 36 -5.01 13.85 -5.86
C VAL A 36 -6.21 14.27 -6.67
N LYS A 37 -7.16 14.98 -6.04
CA LYS A 37 -8.33 15.53 -6.70
C LYS A 37 -7.98 16.74 -7.54
N GLU A 38 -8.66 16.86 -8.69
CA GLU A 38 -8.59 18.04 -9.58
C GLU A 38 -7.14 18.37 -9.96
N ALA A 39 -6.36 17.32 -10.28
CA ALA A 39 -4.96 17.48 -10.62
C ALA A 39 -4.79 18.12 -12.00
N LEU A 40 -3.92 19.13 -12.08
CA LEU A 40 -3.64 19.86 -13.32
C LEU A 40 -2.96 18.95 -14.34
N MET A 41 -3.47 18.99 -15.57
CA MET A 41 -2.89 18.35 -16.74
C MET A 41 -2.39 19.40 -17.73
N GLN A 42 -1.64 19.03 -18.76
CA GLN A 42 -1.23 19.96 -19.80
C GLN A 42 -2.46 20.57 -20.51
N GLY A 43 -2.34 21.80 -21.02
CA GLY A 43 -3.41 22.47 -21.73
C GLY A 43 -4.48 23.11 -20.83
N ASN A 44 -4.16 23.41 -19.58
CA ASN A 44 -5.09 23.97 -18.58
C ASN A 44 -6.34 23.10 -18.35
N THR A 45 -6.19 21.80 -18.46
CA THR A 45 -7.21 20.81 -18.13
C THR A 45 -6.95 20.22 -16.75
N GLU A 46 -7.97 19.61 -16.16
CA GLU A 46 -7.89 18.94 -14.86
C GLU A 46 -8.44 17.52 -14.99
N SER A 47 -7.76 16.56 -14.38
CA SER A 47 -8.30 15.22 -14.20
C SER A 47 -9.06 15.17 -12.88
N ASP A 48 -10.14 14.38 -12.80
CA ASP A 48 -10.88 14.23 -11.53
C ASP A 48 -10.00 13.69 -10.42
N TYR A 49 -9.17 12.67 -10.74
CA TYR A 49 -8.13 12.19 -9.82
C TYR A 49 -6.87 11.79 -10.59
N LEU A 50 -5.72 12.14 -10.04
CA LEU A 50 -4.42 11.64 -10.46
C LEU A 50 -3.80 10.82 -9.31
N LEU A 51 -3.49 9.57 -9.58
CA LEU A 51 -2.98 8.65 -8.59
C LEU A 51 -1.46 8.62 -8.64
N PHE A 52 -0.84 8.72 -7.46
CA PHE A 52 0.62 8.69 -7.31
C PHE A 52 1.05 7.55 -6.40
N VAL A 53 2.11 6.87 -6.80
CA VAL A 53 2.88 5.94 -5.96
C VAL A 53 4.35 6.33 -6.06
N ASP A 54 5.05 6.45 -4.93
CA ASP A 54 6.44 6.93 -4.88
C ASP A 54 6.66 8.27 -5.59
N ASP A 55 5.73 9.21 -5.39
CA ASP A 55 5.73 10.52 -6.05
C ASP A 55 5.68 10.49 -7.58
N LYS A 56 5.35 9.34 -8.15
CA LYS A 56 5.22 9.15 -9.60
C LYS A 56 3.78 8.85 -9.95
N ALA A 57 3.26 9.60 -10.92
CA ALA A 57 1.92 9.38 -11.43
C ALA A 57 1.81 7.99 -12.06
N ILE A 58 0.80 7.23 -11.62
CA ILE A 58 0.57 5.85 -12.04
C ILE A 58 -0.75 5.67 -12.77
N ALA A 59 -1.77 6.46 -12.43
CA ALA A 59 -3.07 6.33 -13.04
C ALA A 59 -3.83 7.67 -13.08
N VAL A 60 -4.64 7.83 -14.13
CA VAL A 60 -5.69 8.85 -14.20
C VAL A 60 -7.02 8.19 -13.92
N VAL A 61 -7.85 8.81 -13.10
CA VAL A 61 -9.25 8.39 -12.87
C VAL A 61 -10.16 9.54 -13.26
N GLU A 62 -11.11 9.26 -14.11
CA GLU A 62 -12.14 10.20 -14.52
C GLU A 62 -13.49 9.77 -13.97
N ALA A 63 -14.19 10.69 -13.35
CA ALA A 63 -15.50 10.49 -12.76
C ALA A 63 -16.61 10.91 -13.72
N LYS A 64 -17.59 10.04 -13.90
CA LYS A 64 -18.79 10.33 -14.70
C LYS A 64 -20.04 10.21 -13.84
N ARG A 65 -21.14 10.80 -14.30
CA ARG A 65 -22.46 10.66 -13.63
C ARG A 65 -22.92 9.21 -13.69
N GLU A 66 -23.62 8.75 -12.66
CA GLU A 66 -24.12 7.36 -12.59
C GLU A 66 -25.01 6.97 -13.79
N GLU A 67 -25.67 7.95 -14.40
CA GLU A 67 -26.65 7.77 -15.49
C GLU A 67 -25.96 7.71 -16.86
N ASN A 68 -24.70 8.14 -16.98
CA ASN A 68 -24.03 8.18 -18.26
C ASN A 68 -23.45 6.79 -18.59
N PRO A 69 -23.78 6.23 -19.76
CA PRO A 69 -23.04 5.07 -20.27
C PRO A 69 -21.57 5.45 -20.49
N LEU A 70 -20.67 4.63 -19.97
CA LEU A 70 -19.22 4.92 -20.01
C LEU A 70 -18.57 4.61 -21.38
N GLY A 71 -19.39 4.27 -22.41
CA GLY A 71 -18.90 3.69 -23.67
C GLY A 71 -18.27 4.66 -24.66
N ASP A 72 -18.83 5.87 -24.85
CA ASP A 72 -18.48 6.73 -25.99
C ASP A 72 -17.45 7.84 -25.67
N GLU A 73 -17.19 8.12 -24.40
CA GLU A 73 -16.25 9.16 -23.98
C GLU A 73 -14.86 8.62 -23.57
N VAL A 74 -14.69 7.33 -23.73
CA VAL A 74 -13.53 6.55 -23.26
C VAL A 74 -12.23 6.97 -23.94
N GLU A 75 -12.28 7.35 -25.22
CA GLU A 75 -11.08 7.70 -25.97
C GLU A 75 -10.48 9.04 -25.56
N LYS A 76 -11.32 10.02 -25.18
CA LYS A 76 -10.84 11.35 -24.75
C LYS A 76 -10.04 11.29 -23.43
N GLN A 77 -10.32 10.34 -22.58
CA GLN A 77 -9.66 10.22 -21.28
C GLN A 77 -8.24 9.65 -21.39
N ALA A 78 -7.97 8.88 -22.42
CA ALA A 78 -6.62 8.43 -22.75
C ALA A 78 -5.68 9.62 -23.08
N GLU A 79 -6.22 10.75 -23.53
CA GLU A 79 -5.44 11.95 -23.80
C GLU A 79 -4.76 12.51 -22.52
N TYR A 80 -5.40 12.41 -21.36
CA TYR A 80 -4.76 12.84 -20.12
C TYR A 80 -3.55 11.99 -19.77
N ALA A 81 -3.58 10.70 -20.05
CA ALA A 81 -2.46 9.80 -19.77
C ALA A 81 -1.19 10.15 -20.55
N VAL A 82 -1.32 10.76 -21.73
CA VAL A 82 -0.19 11.15 -22.59
C VAL A 82 0.19 12.63 -22.44
N ASN A 83 -0.55 13.40 -21.66
CA ASN A 83 -0.35 14.84 -21.44
C ASN A 83 -0.15 15.20 -19.94
N PRO A 84 0.74 14.48 -19.20
CA PRO A 84 1.04 14.86 -17.82
C PRO A 84 1.80 16.19 -17.77
N GLN A 85 1.66 16.93 -16.67
CA GLN A 85 2.49 18.11 -16.43
C GLN A 85 3.98 17.73 -16.32
N ASN A 86 4.86 18.61 -16.80
CA ASN A 86 6.30 18.37 -16.83
C ASN A 86 6.95 18.20 -15.44
N TRP A 87 6.31 18.72 -14.39
CA TRP A 87 6.82 18.63 -13.01
C TRP A 87 6.36 17.36 -12.27
N TYR A 88 5.47 16.56 -12.87
CA TYR A 88 5.11 15.29 -12.26
C TYR A 88 6.22 14.26 -12.43
N GLY A 89 6.53 13.56 -11.36
CA GLY A 89 7.27 12.30 -11.46
C GLY A 89 6.47 11.28 -12.27
N LEU A 90 7.15 10.52 -13.13
CA LEU A 90 6.50 9.52 -13.99
C LEU A 90 7.22 8.18 -13.89
N TRP A 91 6.48 7.08 -14.00
CA TRP A 91 7.03 5.73 -14.09
C TRP A 91 7.59 5.41 -15.49
N PHE A 92 7.04 6.06 -16.51
CA PHE A 92 7.45 5.94 -17.92
C PHE A 92 7.58 7.31 -18.53
N GLN A 93 8.42 7.43 -19.55
CA GLN A 93 8.66 8.72 -20.21
C GLN A 93 7.36 9.24 -20.85
N ASN A 94 6.92 10.42 -20.43
CA ASN A 94 5.75 11.13 -20.94
C ASN A 94 4.44 10.29 -20.98
N LEU A 95 4.29 9.32 -20.07
CA LEU A 95 3.13 8.47 -20.05
C LEU A 95 2.71 8.14 -18.61
N ILE A 96 1.43 8.33 -18.32
CA ILE A 96 0.76 7.78 -17.16
C ILE A 96 0.17 6.43 -17.60
N PRO A 97 0.63 5.30 -17.01
CA PRO A 97 0.41 3.98 -17.62
C PRO A 97 -1.02 3.44 -17.52
N LEU A 98 -1.83 3.93 -16.58
CA LEU A 98 -3.15 3.35 -16.31
C LEU A 98 -4.25 4.41 -16.38
N VAL A 99 -5.40 4.05 -16.96
CA VAL A 99 -6.57 4.93 -17.06
C VAL A 99 -7.79 4.22 -16.50
N TYR A 100 -8.56 4.94 -15.70
CA TYR A 100 -9.81 4.47 -15.12
C TYR A 100 -10.95 5.43 -15.45
N LEU A 101 -12.10 4.85 -15.74
CA LEU A 101 -13.37 5.56 -15.83
C LEU A 101 -14.31 5.00 -14.77
N ALA A 102 -14.86 5.83 -13.93
CA ALA A 102 -15.75 5.40 -12.87
C ALA A 102 -16.98 6.29 -12.77
N ASN A 103 -18.16 5.70 -12.49
CA ASN A 103 -19.38 6.43 -12.24
C ASN A 103 -20.00 6.12 -10.86
N GLY A 104 -19.21 5.50 -9.98
CA GLY A 104 -19.65 5.07 -8.65
C GLY A 104 -20.38 3.74 -8.63
N LYS A 105 -20.81 3.20 -9.79
CA LYS A 105 -21.40 1.84 -9.94
C LYS A 105 -20.50 0.91 -10.73
N LYS A 106 -19.92 1.43 -11.79
CA LYS A 106 -19.05 0.70 -12.71
C LYS A 106 -17.67 1.35 -12.74
N ILE A 107 -16.66 0.54 -12.93
CA ILE A 107 -15.27 0.94 -13.09
C ILE A 107 -14.76 0.28 -14.36
N TYR A 108 -14.25 1.06 -15.29
CA TYR A 108 -13.55 0.58 -16.47
C TYR A 108 -12.08 0.94 -16.39
N PHE A 109 -11.24 0.06 -16.84
CA PHE A 109 -9.79 0.13 -16.73
C PHE A 109 -9.13 -0.12 -18.08
N LYS A 110 -8.10 0.66 -18.43
CA LYS A 110 -7.24 0.45 -19.57
C LYS A 110 -5.77 0.57 -19.18
N ASN A 111 -4.95 -0.35 -19.69
CA ASN A 111 -3.49 -0.31 -19.55
C ASN A 111 -2.88 0.33 -20.78
N MET A 112 -2.38 1.56 -20.68
CA MET A 112 -1.77 2.30 -21.78
C MET A 112 -0.42 1.74 -22.25
N LEU A 113 0.18 0.82 -21.49
CA LEU A 113 1.36 0.06 -21.94
C LEU A 113 1.00 -1.02 -22.95
N GLN A 114 -0.30 -1.29 -23.15
CA GLN A 114 -0.87 -2.21 -24.12
C GLN A 114 -1.88 -1.43 -24.96
N PRO A 115 -1.45 -0.64 -25.94
CA PRO A 115 -2.30 0.32 -26.64
C PRO A 115 -3.48 -0.34 -27.38
N ASP A 116 -3.32 -1.59 -27.83
CA ASP A 116 -4.36 -2.36 -28.53
C ASP A 116 -5.37 -3.03 -27.56
N SER A 117 -5.22 -2.83 -26.23
CA SER A 117 -6.16 -3.38 -25.25
C SER A 117 -7.43 -2.54 -25.17
N ASP A 118 -8.57 -3.20 -25.11
CA ASP A 118 -9.85 -2.56 -24.82
C ASP A 118 -9.98 -2.23 -23.33
N TYR A 119 -10.99 -1.41 -23.01
CA TYR A 119 -11.37 -1.18 -21.62
C TYR A 119 -12.03 -2.43 -21.04
N VAL A 120 -11.61 -2.77 -19.82
CA VAL A 120 -12.12 -3.93 -19.07
C VAL A 120 -12.92 -3.43 -17.88
N GLU A 121 -14.13 -3.96 -17.67
CA GLU A 121 -14.95 -3.68 -16.50
C GLU A 121 -14.34 -4.39 -15.27
N LEU A 122 -14.18 -3.64 -14.16
CA LEU A 122 -13.66 -4.14 -12.90
C LEU A 122 -14.77 -4.17 -11.84
N SER A 123 -14.69 -5.14 -10.94
CA SER A 123 -15.57 -5.21 -9.74
C SER A 123 -15.14 -4.24 -8.64
N GLU A 124 -13.85 -3.88 -8.58
CA GLU A 124 -13.27 -3.01 -7.55
C GLU A 124 -12.10 -2.20 -8.11
N MET A 125 -11.77 -1.09 -7.45
CA MET A 125 -10.62 -0.27 -7.78
C MET A 125 -9.32 -0.99 -7.41
N HIS A 126 -8.33 -0.93 -8.30
CA HIS A 126 -7.04 -1.53 -8.00
C HIS A 126 -6.30 -0.80 -6.87
N SER A 127 -5.71 -1.57 -5.98
CA SER A 127 -4.82 -1.05 -4.94
C SER A 127 -3.49 -0.52 -5.53
N PRO A 128 -2.76 0.36 -4.80
CA PRO A 128 -1.44 0.83 -5.23
C PRO A 128 -0.49 -0.30 -5.60
N LYS A 129 -0.48 -1.36 -4.79
CA LYS A 129 0.34 -2.55 -5.03
C LYS A 129 -0.07 -3.28 -6.31
N LYS A 130 -1.37 -3.44 -6.55
CA LYS A 130 -1.87 -4.10 -7.76
C LYS A 130 -1.52 -3.30 -9.00
N MET A 131 -1.63 -1.96 -8.96
CA MET A 131 -1.23 -1.10 -10.06
C MET A 131 0.26 -1.21 -10.37
N LEU A 132 1.13 -1.23 -9.35
CA LEU A 132 2.57 -1.47 -9.56
C LEU A 132 2.85 -2.82 -10.21
N GLN A 133 2.14 -3.88 -9.80
CA GLN A 133 2.27 -5.20 -10.42
C GLN A 133 1.87 -5.18 -11.90
N ILE A 134 0.77 -4.48 -12.24
CA ILE A 134 0.29 -4.36 -13.62
C ILE A 134 1.34 -3.69 -14.51
N ILE A 135 1.99 -2.64 -14.04
CA ILE A 135 3.03 -1.92 -14.81
C ILE A 135 4.42 -2.54 -14.71
N GLY A 136 4.56 -3.70 -14.05
CA GLY A 136 5.85 -4.40 -13.88
C GLY A 136 6.87 -3.62 -13.06
N LYS A 137 6.42 -2.78 -12.14
CA LYS A 137 7.27 -2.01 -11.24
C LYS A 137 7.12 -2.49 -9.79
N THR A 138 8.15 -2.26 -9.01
CA THR A 138 8.15 -2.50 -7.57
C THR A 138 8.48 -1.21 -6.86
N SER A 139 7.74 -0.92 -5.82
CA SER A 139 8.11 0.12 -4.85
C SER A 139 8.84 -0.56 -3.70
N GLU A 140 9.97 0.00 -3.29
CA GLU A 140 10.67 -0.53 -2.10
C GLU A 140 9.87 -0.23 -0.83
N PHE A 141 9.49 1.03 -0.62
CA PHE A 141 8.76 1.47 0.58
C PHE A 141 7.71 2.55 0.30
N GLY A 142 7.49 2.91 -0.94
CA GLY A 142 6.62 4.02 -1.33
C GLY A 142 5.13 3.69 -1.38
N ALA A 143 4.76 2.41 -1.47
CA ALA A 143 3.37 1.98 -1.52
C ALA A 143 2.69 1.84 -0.14
N LEU A 144 3.33 2.30 0.92
CA LEU A 144 2.75 2.32 2.27
C LEU A 144 1.58 3.32 2.30
N PRO A 145 0.34 2.89 2.58
CA PRO A 145 -0.80 3.79 2.70
C PRO A 145 -0.66 4.68 3.93
N ARG A 146 -1.42 5.75 3.98
CA ARG A 146 -1.46 6.60 5.17
C ARG A 146 -1.77 5.77 6.41
N LEU A 147 -1.01 6.01 7.49
CA LEU A 147 -1.26 5.36 8.77
C LEU A 147 -2.53 5.94 9.41
N ASP A 148 -3.49 5.09 9.70
CA ASP A 148 -4.65 5.45 10.50
C ASP A 148 -4.23 5.62 11.96
N PRO A 149 -4.45 6.80 12.59
CA PRO A 149 -4.09 7.04 13.98
C PRO A 149 -5.02 6.32 14.97
N ARG A 150 -6.20 5.85 14.56
CA ARG A 150 -7.17 5.21 15.47
C ARG A 150 -6.55 4.02 16.20
N GLY A 151 -6.75 3.97 17.51
CA GLY A 151 -6.22 2.91 18.38
C GLY A 151 -4.70 2.98 18.63
N LEU A 152 -4.00 4.00 18.12
CA LEU A 152 -2.59 4.26 18.40
C LEU A 152 -2.43 5.33 19.47
N ARG A 153 -1.41 5.17 20.32
CA ARG A 153 -0.93 6.26 21.19
C ARG A 153 -0.12 7.24 20.34
N ASP A 154 -0.10 8.52 20.69
CA ASP A 154 0.65 9.54 19.94
C ASP A 154 2.11 9.19 19.71
N CYS A 155 2.76 8.59 20.73
CA CYS A 155 4.16 8.16 20.62
C CYS A 155 4.35 7.02 19.62
N GLN A 156 3.39 6.10 19.52
CA GLN A 156 3.41 5.01 18.54
C GLN A 156 3.18 5.55 17.12
N TYR A 157 2.18 6.40 16.96
CA TYR A 157 1.87 7.03 15.67
C TYR A 157 3.07 7.80 15.14
N ARG A 158 3.66 8.68 15.96
CA ARG A 158 4.85 9.46 15.56
C ARG A 158 6.05 8.57 15.23
N ALA A 159 6.31 7.55 16.04
CA ALA A 159 7.43 6.64 15.82
C ALA A 159 7.29 5.87 14.51
N GLU A 160 6.07 5.39 14.18
CA GLU A 160 5.81 4.69 12.93
C GLU A 160 5.96 5.60 11.71
N ILE A 161 5.40 6.81 11.75
CA ILE A 161 5.52 7.79 10.66
C ILE A 161 7.00 8.13 10.38
N GLU A 162 7.79 8.42 11.42
CA GLU A 162 9.20 8.75 11.23
C GLU A 162 10.03 7.53 10.80
N PHE A 163 9.67 6.33 11.24
CA PHE A 163 10.28 5.09 10.77
C PHE A 163 10.03 4.88 9.27
N GLU A 164 8.77 4.95 8.83
CA GLU A 164 8.43 4.80 7.42
C GLU A 164 9.07 5.89 6.54
N LYS A 165 9.11 7.12 7.02
CA LYS A 165 9.80 8.22 6.33
C LYS A 165 11.29 7.94 6.18
N SER A 166 11.93 7.43 7.23
CA SER A 166 13.36 7.07 7.18
C SER A 166 13.63 5.97 6.14
N LEU A 167 12.74 4.97 6.04
CA LEU A 167 12.85 3.91 5.04
C LEU A 167 12.71 4.45 3.61
N LYS A 168 11.75 5.35 3.37
CA LYS A 168 11.56 6.01 2.06
C LYS A 168 12.77 6.82 1.63
N GLN A 169 13.50 7.39 2.60
CA GLN A 169 14.75 8.13 2.38
C GLN A 169 15.96 7.22 2.17
N GLY A 170 15.76 5.89 2.15
CA GLY A 170 16.84 4.92 2.00
C GLY A 170 17.69 4.71 3.25
N THR A 171 17.24 5.16 4.42
CA THR A 171 17.95 4.97 5.70
C THR A 171 17.95 3.50 6.08
N LYS A 172 19.13 2.92 6.24
CA LYS A 172 19.29 1.48 6.54
C LYS A 172 19.18 1.14 8.03
N LYS A 173 19.24 2.13 8.92
CA LYS A 173 19.20 1.94 10.38
C LYS A 173 18.33 3.03 11.00
N SER A 174 17.37 2.64 11.81
CA SER A 174 16.51 3.56 12.55
C SER A 174 16.48 3.17 14.02
N LEU A 175 16.44 4.15 14.90
CA LEU A 175 16.33 3.95 16.34
C LEU A 175 15.06 4.62 16.85
N ALA A 176 14.16 3.83 17.44
CA ALA A 176 12.99 4.34 18.15
C ALA A 176 13.17 4.16 19.67
N VAL A 177 13.17 5.26 20.40
CA VAL A 177 13.27 5.26 21.86
C VAL A 177 11.90 5.56 22.46
N LEU A 178 11.33 4.57 23.16
CA LEU A 178 10.03 4.67 23.80
C LEU A 178 10.10 4.26 25.27
N ALA A 179 9.32 4.91 26.12
CA ALA A 179 9.24 4.61 27.54
C ALA A 179 8.74 3.17 27.79
N THR A 180 9.02 2.63 28.96
CA THR A 180 8.44 1.36 29.42
C THR A 180 6.91 1.47 29.47
N GLY A 181 6.18 0.45 29.03
CA GLY A 181 4.72 0.47 28.98
C GLY A 181 4.11 1.28 27.81
N SER A 182 4.90 1.88 26.93
CA SER A 182 4.38 2.62 25.77
C SER A 182 3.85 1.73 24.63
N GLY A 183 3.96 0.40 24.73
CA GLY A 183 3.52 -0.54 23.69
C GLY A 183 4.54 -0.74 22.57
N LYS A 184 5.83 -0.84 22.91
CA LYS A 184 6.91 -1.11 21.93
C LYS A 184 6.67 -2.34 21.08
N THR A 185 6.17 -3.42 21.68
CA THR A 185 5.88 -4.66 20.96
C THR A 185 4.75 -4.47 19.95
N TYR A 186 3.70 -3.76 20.35
CA TYR A 186 2.60 -3.40 19.44
C TYR A 186 3.12 -2.57 18.25
N LEU A 187 3.98 -1.59 18.49
CA LEU A 187 4.61 -0.81 17.42
C LEU A 187 5.41 -1.71 16.46
N ALA A 188 6.17 -2.66 17.00
CA ALA A 188 6.92 -3.61 16.18
C ALA A 188 6.01 -4.53 15.35
N CYS A 189 4.88 -4.97 15.91
CA CYS A 189 3.86 -5.72 15.16
C CYS A 189 3.27 -4.86 14.04
N LEU A 190 2.91 -3.61 14.33
CA LEU A 190 2.38 -2.67 13.35
C LEU A 190 3.34 -2.44 12.19
N ALA A 191 4.59 -2.08 12.48
CA ALA A 191 5.64 -1.89 11.48
C ALA A 191 5.84 -3.15 10.63
N SER A 192 5.90 -4.31 11.28
CA SER A 192 6.05 -5.59 10.58
C SER A 192 4.87 -5.90 9.66
N TYR A 193 3.64 -5.71 10.14
CA TYR A 193 2.43 -5.89 9.34
C TYR A 193 2.42 -4.96 8.12
N ARG A 194 2.69 -3.68 8.32
CA ARG A 194 2.69 -2.69 7.24
C ARG A 194 3.77 -2.98 6.20
N LEU A 195 4.98 -3.31 6.63
CA LEU A 195 6.05 -3.68 5.70
C LEU A 195 5.72 -4.96 4.90
N LEU A 196 5.23 -6.00 5.54
CA LEU A 196 4.87 -7.25 4.86
C LEU A 196 3.68 -7.09 3.92
N ASN A 197 2.71 -6.24 4.28
CA ASN A 197 1.49 -6.09 3.50
C ASN A 197 1.63 -5.11 2.34
N TYR A 198 2.36 -4.01 2.52
CA TYR A 198 2.39 -2.90 1.57
C TYR A 198 3.71 -2.69 0.85
N THR A 199 4.74 -3.48 1.14
CA THR A 199 6.06 -3.37 0.50
C THR A 199 6.51 -4.72 -0.08
N PRO A 200 7.58 -4.78 -0.87
CA PRO A 200 8.17 -6.04 -1.33
C PRO A 200 8.80 -6.90 -0.22
N ALA A 201 8.82 -6.44 1.02
CA ALA A 201 9.37 -7.21 2.14
C ALA A 201 8.66 -8.56 2.25
N GLN A 202 9.45 -9.64 2.21
CA GLN A 202 8.94 -11.01 2.29
C GLN A 202 9.17 -11.66 3.66
N LYS A 203 10.16 -11.15 4.40
CA LYS A 203 10.59 -11.72 5.68
C LYS A 203 11.01 -10.61 6.62
N ILE A 204 10.60 -10.75 7.89
CA ILE A 204 11.05 -9.89 8.97
C ILE A 204 11.69 -10.75 10.05
N LEU A 205 12.88 -10.35 10.47
CA LEU A 205 13.58 -10.97 11.58
C LEU A 205 13.45 -10.08 12.80
N PHE A 206 12.82 -10.60 13.85
CA PHE A 206 12.65 -9.92 15.13
C PHE A 206 13.59 -10.53 16.17
N LEU A 207 14.49 -9.71 16.73
CA LEU A 207 15.48 -10.14 17.71
C LEU A 207 15.07 -9.66 19.10
N VAL A 208 15.12 -10.54 20.09
CA VAL A 208 14.92 -10.23 21.52
C VAL A 208 16.05 -10.82 22.34
N ASP A 209 16.41 -10.13 23.42
CA ASP A 209 17.51 -10.52 24.30
C ASP A 209 17.13 -11.61 25.32
N ARG A 210 15.84 -11.74 25.66
CA ARG A 210 15.36 -12.63 26.72
C ARG A 210 14.26 -13.58 26.26
N ASN A 211 14.35 -14.84 26.67
CA ASN A 211 13.39 -15.89 26.31
C ASN A 211 11.95 -15.58 26.76
N ASN A 212 11.77 -14.96 27.95
CA ASN A 212 10.42 -14.62 28.45
C ASN A 212 9.72 -13.58 27.54
N LEU A 213 10.48 -12.59 27.08
CA LEU A 213 9.98 -11.60 26.13
C LEU A 213 9.65 -12.24 24.76
N ALA A 214 10.35 -13.30 24.43
CA ALA A 214 10.10 -14.01 23.16
C ALA A 214 8.72 -14.64 23.11
N HIS A 215 8.27 -15.30 24.19
CA HIS A 215 6.92 -15.89 24.23
C HIS A 215 5.83 -14.84 24.19
N GLN A 216 5.96 -13.80 25.01
CA GLN A 216 5.01 -12.69 24.99
C GLN A 216 4.93 -12.05 23.60
N THR A 217 6.07 -11.77 23.01
CA THR A 217 6.13 -11.17 21.68
C THR A 217 5.53 -12.08 20.62
N GLU A 218 5.75 -13.40 20.68
CA GLU A 218 5.16 -14.38 19.76
C GLU A 218 3.64 -14.37 19.85
N SER A 219 3.09 -14.31 21.07
CA SER A 219 1.64 -14.19 21.28
C SER A 219 1.11 -12.88 20.71
N GLU A 220 1.75 -11.74 21.01
CA GLU A 220 1.34 -10.42 20.51
C GLU A 220 1.38 -10.35 18.97
N PHE A 221 2.40 -10.93 18.34
CA PHE A 221 2.46 -11.01 16.86
C PHE A 221 1.38 -11.92 16.29
N SER A 222 1.05 -13.02 16.96
CA SER A 222 0.05 -13.99 16.47
C SER A 222 -1.36 -13.43 16.50
N THR A 223 -1.69 -12.71 17.57
CA THR A 223 -3.01 -12.09 17.78
C THR A 223 -3.12 -10.66 17.29
N PHE A 224 -2.03 -10.10 16.72
CA PHE A 224 -2.08 -8.74 16.19
C PHE A 224 -3.08 -8.63 15.04
N ASP A 225 -4.06 -7.76 15.20
CA ASP A 225 -5.06 -7.43 14.20
C ASP A 225 -5.13 -5.92 13.99
N ARG A 226 -5.04 -5.50 12.75
CA ARG A 226 -5.20 -4.10 12.33
C ARG A 226 -6.35 -3.95 11.32
N THR A 227 -7.05 -5.03 11.03
CA THR A 227 -8.14 -5.10 10.05
C THR A 227 -9.52 -5.01 10.70
N GLU A 228 -9.61 -4.44 11.92
CA GLU A 228 -10.86 -4.26 12.68
C GLU A 228 -11.60 -5.59 12.95
N GLY A 229 -10.86 -6.62 13.36
CA GLY A 229 -11.41 -7.93 13.73
C GLY A 229 -11.63 -8.88 12.55
N GLN A 230 -11.09 -8.57 11.38
CA GLN A 230 -11.26 -9.45 10.21
C GLN A 230 -10.20 -10.53 10.09
N GLN A 231 -8.94 -10.23 10.39
CA GLN A 231 -7.85 -11.21 10.25
C GLN A 231 -6.69 -10.95 11.20
N GLU A 232 -6.32 -11.93 12.00
CA GLU A 232 -5.10 -11.90 12.80
C GLU A 232 -3.86 -12.09 11.93
N MET A 233 -2.73 -11.53 12.36
CA MET A 233 -1.46 -11.63 11.64
C MET A 233 -1.00 -13.08 11.43
N SER A 234 -1.34 -13.98 12.35
CA SER A 234 -1.06 -15.43 12.25
C SER A 234 -1.80 -16.12 11.11
N SER A 235 -2.95 -15.60 10.69
CA SER A 235 -3.70 -16.11 9.53
C SER A 235 -3.12 -15.65 8.19
N LEU A 236 -2.38 -14.53 8.18
CA LEU A 236 -1.79 -13.93 6.98
C LEU A 236 -0.33 -14.35 6.76
N TYR A 237 0.41 -14.59 7.85
CA TYR A 237 1.85 -14.81 7.81
C TYR A 237 2.28 -15.95 8.72
N GLU A 238 3.25 -16.74 8.28
CA GLU A 238 3.87 -17.75 9.10
C GLU A 238 4.81 -17.14 10.14
N ILE A 239 4.51 -17.32 11.42
CA ILE A 239 5.30 -16.85 12.55
C ILE A 239 6.11 -18.01 13.10
N LYS A 240 7.44 -17.94 13.01
CA LYS A 240 8.34 -19.01 13.48
C LYS A 240 9.32 -18.49 14.51
N ARG A 241 9.39 -19.21 15.64
CA ARG A 241 10.46 -19.03 16.60
C ARG A 241 11.64 -19.94 16.23
N LEU A 242 12.80 -19.31 15.98
CA LEU A 242 14.04 -20.06 15.76
C LEU A 242 14.63 -20.47 17.12
N LYS A 243 14.86 -21.76 17.33
CA LYS A 243 15.54 -22.29 18.51
C LYS A 243 17.05 -22.09 18.38
N LYS A 244 17.75 -22.05 19.52
CA LYS A 244 19.18 -21.71 19.66
C LYS A 244 20.15 -22.61 18.87
N GLU A 245 19.72 -23.81 18.46
CA GLU A 245 20.52 -24.73 17.64
C GLU A 245 19.75 -25.03 16.34
N PRO A 246 20.28 -24.64 15.18
CA PRO A 246 19.82 -25.24 13.93
C PRO A 246 20.26 -26.71 13.95
N GLN A 247 19.32 -27.61 14.21
CA GLN A 247 19.60 -29.01 13.94
C GLN A 247 20.04 -29.11 12.48
N LYS A 248 21.23 -29.68 12.23
CA LYS A 248 21.79 -30.01 10.90
C LYS A 248 20.96 -31.07 10.19
N LYS A 249 19.65 -30.96 10.15
CA LYS A 249 18.78 -31.84 9.35
C LYS A 249 17.91 -30.97 8.48
N SER A 250 18.32 -30.93 7.21
CA SER A 250 17.53 -30.62 6.02
C SER A 250 16.34 -29.70 6.26
N ALA A 251 16.46 -28.46 5.83
CA ALA A 251 15.29 -27.63 5.53
C ALA A 251 14.42 -28.38 4.50
N LYS A 252 13.58 -29.31 4.96
CA LYS A 252 12.46 -29.76 4.15
C LYS A 252 11.60 -28.55 3.89
N ARG A 253 11.60 -28.11 2.66
CA ARG A 253 10.60 -27.20 2.12
C ARG A 253 9.23 -27.74 2.53
N ILE A 254 8.60 -27.12 3.51
CA ILE A 254 7.20 -27.36 3.77
C ILE A 254 6.47 -26.72 2.62
N LYS A 255 5.97 -27.54 1.71
CA LYS A 255 5.02 -27.09 0.68
C LYS A 255 3.79 -26.62 1.44
N SER A 256 3.39 -25.39 1.27
CA SER A 256 2.12 -24.86 1.73
C SER A 256 1.00 -25.65 1.06
N ALA A 257 0.12 -26.24 1.84
CA ALA A 257 -1.01 -27.01 1.36
C ALA A 257 -2.27 -26.15 1.16
N LEU A 258 -2.13 -24.91 0.77
CA LEU A 258 -3.23 -24.03 0.37
C LEU A 258 -2.74 -23.13 -0.75
N GLY A 259 -3.51 -23.07 -1.84
CA GLY A 259 -3.19 -22.37 -3.07
C GLY A 259 -2.76 -20.93 -2.84
N ASP A 260 -1.61 -20.58 -3.42
CA ASP A 260 -0.83 -19.38 -3.16
C ASP A 260 -1.53 -18.05 -3.38
N PRO A 261 -1.36 -17.13 -2.41
CA PRO A 261 -0.58 -15.93 -2.67
C PRO A 261 0.88 -16.14 -2.24
N PRO A 262 1.89 -15.48 -2.84
CA PRO A 262 3.29 -15.76 -2.58
C PRO A 262 3.61 -15.60 -1.09
N GLY A 263 4.00 -16.72 -0.45
CA GLY A 263 4.20 -16.84 0.98
C GLY A 263 5.16 -15.82 1.56
N ARG A 264 4.64 -14.96 2.42
CA ARG A 264 5.42 -14.01 3.21
C ARG A 264 5.70 -14.64 4.56
N GLN A 265 6.94 -14.61 4.99
CA GLN A 265 7.36 -15.26 6.23
C GLN A 265 7.92 -14.23 7.21
N LEU A 266 7.42 -14.26 8.43
CA LEU A 266 8.01 -13.59 9.58
C LEU A 266 8.90 -14.59 10.31
N GLN A 267 10.22 -14.36 10.34
CA GLN A 267 11.18 -15.21 11.04
C GLN A 267 11.78 -14.48 12.23
N ARG A 268 11.91 -15.17 13.34
CA ARG A 268 12.53 -14.68 14.57
C ARG A 268 13.79 -15.45 14.86
N LEU A 269 14.90 -14.76 14.99
CA LEU A 269 16.17 -15.30 15.46
C LEU A 269 16.42 -14.81 16.89
N PHE A 270 16.66 -15.73 17.79
CA PHE A 270 17.12 -15.41 19.14
C PHE A 270 18.62 -15.61 19.19
N ARG A 271 19.34 -14.56 19.36
CA ARG A 271 20.78 -14.61 19.62
C ARG A 271 21.01 -14.34 21.10
N HIS A 272 21.62 -15.28 21.80
CA HIS A 272 22.32 -15.05 23.03
C HIS A 272 23.76 -14.78 22.64
N ASP A 273 24.20 -13.54 22.64
CA ASP A 273 25.60 -13.24 22.72
C ASP A 273 25.95 -13.21 24.22
N GLN A 274 26.73 -14.18 24.63
CA GLN A 274 27.56 -14.04 25.81
C GLN A 274 28.74 -13.13 25.38
N LEU A 275 28.78 -11.96 25.94
CA LEU A 275 30.01 -11.26 26.30
C LEU A 275 30.12 -11.27 27.80
#